data_a77f0b198977acc118538d30ab6bead4
#
_entry.id   a77f0b198977acc118538d30ab6bead4
#
_cell.length_a   1.000
_cell.length_b   1.000
_cell.length_c   1.000
_cell.angle_alpha   90.00
_cell.angle_beta   90.00
_cell.angle_gamma   90.00
#
_symmetry.space_group_name_H-M   'P 1'
#
loop_
_entity.id
_entity.type
_entity.pdbx_description
1 polymer ?
#
loop_
_entity_poly.entity_id
_entity_poly.type
_entity_poly.pdbx_seq_one_letter_code
_entity_poly.pdbx_strand_id
1 'polypeptide(L)'
;MIDELDQKIMQTLTRDGRTPYTALARDLGVSEATVRQRVARLQESGALRIVALCNPLTLGHQSVRLMIRVRDLTPRAVAKSLADMAMINHVALCAGSQDIFLEATCRDQAQLVQLLDNIRMLPGVSKVQVLLLLELFKDYSWDGLTSAVGQSETGE
;
A
#
# COMPACT_ATOMS: atom_id res chain seq x y z
N MET A 1 2.03 0.67 21.21
CA MET A 1 3.11 1.63 20.89
C MET A 1 4.19 0.85 20.15
N ILE A 2 4.71 1.39 19.04
CA ILE A 2 5.82 0.80 18.28
C ILE A 2 7.13 1.22 18.95
N ASP A 3 7.96 0.26 19.33
CA ASP A 3 9.26 0.49 19.96
C ASP A 3 10.43 0.28 18.96
N GLU A 4 11.68 0.46 19.42
CA GLU A 4 12.88 0.34 18.59
C GLU A 4 13.06 -1.07 18.00
N LEU A 5 12.72 -2.12 18.77
CA LEU A 5 12.76 -3.50 18.29
C LEU A 5 11.75 -3.72 17.16
N ASP A 6 10.54 -3.19 17.30
CA ASP A 6 9.50 -3.25 16.27
C ASP A 6 9.97 -2.55 14.98
N GLN A 7 10.62 -1.39 15.09
CA GLN A 7 11.15 -0.66 13.95
C GLN A 7 12.23 -1.46 13.21
N LYS A 8 13.16 -2.07 13.94
CA LYS A 8 14.22 -2.92 13.35
C LYS A 8 13.63 -4.15 12.64
N ILE A 9 12.64 -4.80 13.24
CA ILE A 9 11.90 -5.91 12.61
C ILE A 9 11.24 -5.45 11.31
N MET A 10 10.50 -4.35 11.34
CA MET A 10 9.83 -3.80 10.17
C MET A 10 10.84 -3.44 9.07
N GLN A 11 11.95 -2.78 9.38
CA GLN A 11 13.00 -2.44 8.42
C GLN A 11 13.56 -3.67 7.70
N THR A 12 13.86 -4.74 8.44
CA THR A 12 14.38 -5.96 7.83
C THR A 12 13.34 -6.62 6.94
N LEU A 13 12.10 -6.76 7.41
CA LEU A 13 11.01 -7.38 6.64
C LEU A 13 10.54 -6.53 5.45
N THR A 14 10.76 -5.22 5.47
CA THR A 14 10.52 -4.34 4.31
C THR A 14 11.53 -4.60 3.19
N ARG A 15 12.78 -4.93 3.53
CA ARG A 15 13.81 -5.29 2.54
C ARG A 15 13.61 -6.69 1.99
N ASP A 16 13.32 -7.65 2.87
CA ASP A 16 13.03 -9.03 2.50
C ASP A 16 11.98 -9.62 3.45
N GLY A 17 10.73 -9.64 3.00
CA GLY A 17 9.61 -10.21 3.73
C GLY A 17 9.69 -11.71 3.96
N ARG A 18 10.70 -12.40 3.37
CA ARG A 18 10.96 -13.83 3.55
C ARG A 18 12.05 -14.12 4.59
N THR A 19 12.64 -13.08 5.18
CA THR A 19 13.68 -13.25 6.21
C THR A 19 13.20 -14.21 7.31
N PRO A 20 13.91 -15.31 7.59
CA PRO A 20 13.53 -16.25 8.65
C PRO A 20 13.55 -15.57 10.02
N TYR A 21 12.57 -15.87 10.85
CA TYR A 21 12.51 -15.29 12.21
C TYR A 21 13.69 -15.71 13.08
N THR A 22 14.30 -16.87 12.82
CA THR A 22 15.55 -17.30 13.45
C THR A 22 16.73 -16.39 13.12
N ALA A 23 16.84 -15.92 11.86
CA ALA A 23 17.85 -14.96 11.46
C ALA A 23 17.61 -13.59 12.11
N LEU A 24 16.38 -13.08 12.04
CA LEU A 24 15.99 -11.84 12.75
C LEU A 24 16.31 -11.89 14.24
N ALA A 25 15.99 -13.00 14.90
CA ALA A 25 16.23 -13.19 16.33
C ALA A 25 17.73 -13.10 16.66
N ARG A 26 18.57 -13.78 15.88
CA ARG A 26 20.02 -13.74 16.03
C ARG A 26 20.58 -12.33 15.84
N ASP A 27 20.15 -11.66 14.76
CA ASP A 27 20.69 -10.34 14.38
C ASP A 27 20.25 -9.23 15.33
N LEU A 28 19.09 -9.40 15.97
CA LEU A 28 18.53 -8.45 16.96
C LEU A 28 18.83 -8.83 18.43
N GLY A 29 19.50 -9.96 18.68
CA GLY A 29 19.86 -10.39 20.05
C GLY A 29 18.66 -10.78 20.91
N VAL A 30 17.59 -11.30 20.33
CA VAL A 30 16.37 -11.71 21.02
C VAL A 30 16.00 -13.17 20.69
N SER A 31 14.99 -13.74 21.36
CA SER A 31 14.50 -15.08 21.02
C SER A 31 13.62 -15.06 19.77
N GLU A 32 13.56 -16.18 19.04
CA GLU A 32 12.63 -16.35 17.92
C GLU A 32 11.16 -16.18 18.36
N ALA A 33 10.83 -16.65 19.55
CA ALA A 33 9.49 -16.49 20.13
C ALA A 33 9.13 -15.00 20.30
N THR A 34 10.11 -14.18 20.73
CA THR A 34 9.94 -12.73 20.83
C THR A 34 9.67 -12.11 19.46
N VAL A 35 10.46 -12.45 18.43
CA VAL A 35 10.26 -11.95 17.05
C VAL A 35 8.87 -12.34 16.56
N ARG A 36 8.47 -13.59 16.70
CA ARG A 36 7.16 -14.11 16.28
C ARG A 36 6.01 -13.36 16.93
N GLN A 37 6.09 -13.13 18.23
CA GLN A 37 5.09 -12.38 18.99
C GLN A 37 5.00 -10.91 18.51
N ARG A 38 6.15 -10.26 18.27
CA ARG A 38 6.21 -8.89 17.80
C ARG A 38 5.62 -8.74 16.41
N VAL A 39 5.99 -9.62 15.47
CA VAL A 39 5.43 -9.63 14.10
C VAL A 39 3.92 -9.84 14.13
N ALA A 40 3.42 -10.81 14.91
CA ALA A 40 1.97 -11.04 15.03
C ALA A 40 1.25 -9.77 15.53
N ARG A 41 1.74 -9.13 16.58
CA ARG A 41 1.17 -7.88 17.11
C ARG A 41 1.18 -6.74 16.06
N LEU A 42 2.26 -6.60 15.30
CA LEU A 42 2.38 -5.59 14.25
C LEU A 42 1.39 -5.86 13.12
N GLN A 43 1.16 -7.12 12.77
CA GLN A 43 0.18 -7.50 11.76
C GLN A 43 -1.26 -7.27 12.25
N GLU A 44 -1.59 -7.66 13.47
CA GLU A 44 -2.91 -7.45 14.10
C GLU A 44 -3.25 -5.95 14.21
N SER A 45 -2.26 -5.12 14.52
CA SER A 45 -2.46 -3.66 14.59
C SER A 45 -2.53 -2.98 13.22
N GLY A 46 -2.29 -3.71 12.12
CA GLY A 46 -2.22 -3.16 10.77
C GLY A 46 -0.95 -2.34 10.47
N ALA A 47 0.03 -2.32 11.40
CA ALA A 47 1.30 -1.60 11.21
C ALA A 47 2.23 -2.32 10.22
N LEU A 48 2.09 -3.63 10.06
CA LEU A 48 2.87 -4.45 9.14
C LEU A 48 1.95 -5.35 8.32
N ARG A 49 2.22 -5.45 7.02
CA ARG A 49 1.66 -6.49 6.14
C ARG A 49 2.78 -7.08 5.31
N ILE A 50 2.87 -8.40 5.29
CA ILE A 50 3.80 -9.14 4.42
C ILE A 50 2.97 -9.65 3.25
N VAL A 51 3.27 -9.18 2.06
CA VAL A 51 2.54 -9.50 0.83
C VAL A 51 3.52 -9.80 -0.31
N ALA A 52 3.11 -10.63 -1.26
CA ALA A 52 3.78 -10.76 -2.53
C ALA A 52 3.23 -9.67 -3.49
N LEU A 53 4.12 -8.91 -4.11
CA LEU A 53 3.75 -7.97 -5.17
C LEU A 53 4.06 -8.61 -6.53
N CYS A 54 3.09 -8.54 -7.43
CA CYS A 54 3.26 -8.94 -8.83
C CYS A 54 3.11 -7.70 -9.71
N ASN A 55 3.93 -7.58 -10.75
CA ASN A 55 3.75 -6.52 -11.73
C ASN A 55 2.54 -6.86 -12.62
N PRO A 56 1.41 -6.14 -12.50
CA PRO A 56 0.20 -6.45 -13.26
C PRO A 56 0.40 -6.28 -14.76
N LEU A 57 1.28 -5.37 -15.19
CA LEU A 57 1.53 -5.11 -16.60
C LEU A 57 2.23 -6.29 -17.29
N THR A 58 3.10 -7.02 -16.59
CA THR A 58 3.74 -8.24 -17.13
C THR A 58 2.75 -9.39 -17.30
N LEU A 59 1.62 -9.34 -16.58
CA LEU A 59 0.52 -10.29 -16.72
C LEU A 59 -0.49 -9.87 -17.81
N GLY A 60 -0.25 -8.77 -18.50
CA GLY A 60 -1.16 -8.21 -19.49
C GLY A 60 -2.38 -7.51 -18.88
N HIS A 61 -2.39 -7.27 -17.57
CA HIS A 61 -3.46 -6.56 -16.88
C HIS A 61 -3.32 -5.05 -17.06
N GLN A 62 -4.44 -4.35 -16.90
CA GLN A 62 -4.49 -2.89 -16.87
C GLN A 62 -4.38 -2.40 -15.43
N SER A 63 -3.38 -1.59 -15.15
CA SER A 63 -3.21 -0.93 -13.85
C SER A 63 -3.56 0.54 -13.99
N VAL A 64 -4.45 1.02 -13.13
CA VAL A 64 -4.92 2.40 -13.16
C VAL A 64 -4.82 3.05 -11.80
N ARG A 65 -4.54 4.35 -11.81
CA ARG A 65 -4.69 5.23 -10.66
C ARG A 65 -5.82 6.20 -10.94
N LEU A 66 -6.67 6.37 -9.95
CA LEU A 66 -7.81 7.26 -10.09
C LEU A 66 -7.80 8.29 -8.97
N MET A 67 -8.13 9.51 -9.35
CA MET A 67 -8.36 10.60 -8.42
C MET A 67 -9.82 11.01 -8.51
N ILE A 68 -10.49 11.03 -7.37
CA ILE A 68 -11.93 11.24 -7.27
C ILE A 68 -12.21 12.51 -6.47
N ARG A 69 -13.12 13.32 -7.00
CA ARG A 69 -13.73 14.43 -6.27
C ARG A 69 -15.11 14.04 -5.79
N VAL A 70 -15.37 14.31 -4.54
CA VAL A 70 -16.65 14.01 -3.88
C VAL A 70 -17.46 15.30 -3.71
N ARG A 71 -18.79 15.20 -3.83
CA ARG A 71 -19.76 16.25 -3.53
C ARG A 71 -20.98 15.63 -2.86
N ASP A 72 -21.63 16.39 -2.02
CA ASP A 72 -22.91 16.05 -1.33
C ASP A 72 -22.81 14.88 -0.32
N LEU A 73 -21.68 14.20 -0.25
CA LEU A 73 -21.35 13.19 0.77
C LEU A 73 -19.97 13.45 1.36
N THR A 74 -19.65 12.77 2.47
CA THR A 74 -18.29 12.82 3.02
C THR A 74 -17.34 11.95 2.20
N PRO A 75 -16.10 12.39 1.91
CA PRO A 75 -15.11 11.55 1.23
C PRO A 75 -14.88 10.20 1.92
N ARG A 76 -15.00 10.15 3.25
CA ARG A 76 -14.87 8.92 4.03
C ARG A 76 -15.97 7.90 3.71
N ALA A 77 -17.20 8.35 3.50
CA ALA A 77 -18.31 7.46 3.16
C ALA A 77 -18.10 6.83 1.77
N VAL A 78 -17.72 7.66 0.78
CA VAL A 78 -17.41 7.19 -0.58
C VAL A 78 -16.20 6.25 -0.59
N ALA A 79 -15.14 6.58 0.16
CA ALA A 79 -13.93 5.75 0.26
C ALA A 79 -14.24 4.34 0.81
N LYS A 80 -15.17 4.21 1.77
CA LYS A 80 -15.60 2.89 2.26
C LYS A 80 -16.26 2.07 1.16
N SER A 81 -17.19 2.66 0.41
CA SER A 81 -17.85 1.96 -0.72
C SER A 81 -16.87 1.53 -1.81
N LEU A 82 -15.83 2.36 -2.06
CA LEU A 82 -14.77 2.03 -3.00
C LEU A 82 -13.89 0.87 -2.50
N ALA A 83 -13.58 0.84 -1.20
CA ALA A 83 -12.73 -0.19 -0.60
C ALA A 83 -13.37 -1.60 -0.64
N ASP A 84 -14.69 -1.68 -0.79
CA ASP A 84 -15.41 -2.95 -0.91
C ASP A 84 -15.37 -3.55 -2.35
N MET A 85 -14.85 -2.80 -3.33
CA MET A 85 -14.73 -3.26 -4.71
C MET A 85 -13.47 -4.13 -4.91
N ALA A 86 -13.64 -5.37 -5.34
CA ALA A 86 -12.56 -6.36 -5.46
C ALA A 86 -11.40 -5.96 -6.40
N MET A 87 -11.66 -5.12 -7.42
CA MET A 87 -10.63 -4.66 -8.36
C MET A 87 -9.77 -3.52 -7.79
N ILE A 88 -10.18 -2.92 -6.68
CA ILE A 88 -9.47 -1.81 -6.05
C ILE A 88 -8.47 -2.36 -5.04
N ASN A 89 -7.21 -2.02 -5.22
CA ASN A 89 -6.09 -2.52 -4.42
C ASN A 89 -5.72 -1.56 -3.29
N HIS A 90 -5.99 -0.26 -3.49
CA HIS A 90 -5.63 0.79 -2.55
C HIS A 90 -6.65 1.92 -2.60
N VAL A 91 -7.03 2.44 -1.43
CA VAL A 91 -7.89 3.61 -1.29
C VAL A 91 -7.32 4.50 -0.19
N ALA A 92 -7.12 5.77 -0.48
CA ALA A 92 -6.65 6.75 0.49
C ALA A 92 -7.47 8.05 0.39
N LEU A 93 -7.70 8.70 1.52
CA LEU A 93 -8.18 10.08 1.55
C LEU A 93 -7.03 11.03 1.27
N CYS A 94 -7.28 12.07 0.47
CA CYS A 94 -6.29 13.06 0.10
C CYS A 94 -6.71 14.45 0.57
N ALA A 95 -5.71 15.30 0.80
CA ALA A 95 -5.89 16.73 0.94
C ALA A 95 -5.43 17.41 -0.36
N GLY A 96 -6.21 18.36 -0.87
CA GLY A 96 -5.90 19.13 -2.09
C GLY A 96 -7.06 19.22 -3.08
N SER A 97 -6.74 19.19 -4.36
CA SER A 97 -7.75 19.35 -5.43
C SER A 97 -8.66 18.12 -5.62
N GLN A 98 -8.30 16.99 -5.07
CA GLN A 98 -9.05 15.74 -5.10
C GLN A 98 -9.21 15.22 -3.68
N ASP A 99 -10.27 14.44 -3.45
CA ASP A 99 -10.64 13.97 -2.11
C ASP A 99 -10.19 12.54 -1.84
N ILE A 100 -10.13 11.69 -2.89
CA ILE A 100 -9.76 10.28 -2.80
C ILE A 100 -8.77 9.93 -3.91
N PHE A 101 -7.73 9.22 -3.54
CA PHE A 101 -6.82 8.50 -4.43
C PHE A 101 -7.09 7.00 -4.32
N LEU A 102 -7.13 6.30 -5.44
CA LEU A 102 -7.21 4.86 -5.44
C LEU A 102 -6.35 4.23 -6.56
N GLU A 103 -6.00 2.98 -6.36
CA GLU A 103 -5.34 2.14 -7.34
C GLU A 103 -6.19 0.89 -7.61
N ALA A 104 -6.28 0.53 -8.87
CA ALA A 104 -7.02 -0.65 -9.29
C ALA A 104 -6.28 -1.43 -10.38
N THR A 105 -6.55 -2.73 -10.43
CA THR A 105 -6.03 -3.63 -11.44
C THR A 105 -7.20 -4.35 -12.11
N CYS A 106 -7.27 -4.26 -13.44
CA CYS A 106 -8.27 -4.90 -14.26
C CYS A 106 -7.59 -5.87 -15.22
N ARG A 107 -8.20 -7.04 -15.46
CA ARG A 107 -7.66 -8.05 -16.38
C ARG A 107 -7.58 -7.56 -17.82
N ASP A 108 -8.56 -6.77 -18.22
CA ASP A 108 -8.75 -6.30 -19.57
C ASP A 108 -9.47 -4.96 -19.62
N GLN A 109 -9.62 -4.41 -20.81
CA GLN A 109 -10.28 -3.12 -21.04
C GLN A 109 -11.78 -3.17 -20.68
N ALA A 110 -12.46 -4.28 -20.89
CA ALA A 110 -13.89 -4.39 -20.57
C ALA A 110 -14.11 -4.28 -19.07
N GLN A 111 -13.27 -4.93 -18.28
CA GLN A 111 -13.32 -4.83 -16.82
C GLN A 111 -12.95 -3.42 -16.32
N LEU A 112 -12.02 -2.73 -16.99
CA LEU A 112 -11.72 -1.33 -16.68
C LEU A 112 -12.92 -0.42 -16.94
N VAL A 113 -13.59 -0.56 -18.08
CA VAL A 113 -14.80 0.21 -18.39
C VAL A 113 -15.87 -0.03 -17.33
N GLN A 114 -16.13 -1.29 -16.99
CA GLN A 114 -17.09 -1.64 -15.94
C GLN A 114 -16.73 -1.02 -14.59
N LEU A 115 -15.46 -1.05 -14.19
CA LEU A 115 -15.00 -0.40 -12.96
C LEU A 115 -15.29 1.10 -12.97
N LEU A 116 -14.95 1.78 -14.07
CA LEU A 116 -15.16 3.22 -14.20
C LEU A 116 -16.65 3.59 -14.15
N ASP A 117 -17.51 2.81 -14.78
CA ASP A 117 -18.96 3.03 -14.74
C ASP A 117 -19.49 2.82 -13.32
N ASN A 118 -19.08 1.75 -12.66
CA ASN A 118 -19.47 1.49 -11.27
C ASN A 118 -19.05 2.64 -10.34
N ILE A 119 -17.83 3.15 -10.51
CA ILE A 119 -17.33 4.28 -9.68
C ILE A 119 -18.13 5.56 -9.96
N ARG A 120 -18.41 5.86 -11.24
CA ARG A 120 -19.18 7.06 -11.64
C ARG A 120 -20.61 7.05 -11.15
N MET A 121 -21.20 5.86 -10.99
CA MET A 121 -22.55 5.67 -10.48
C MET A 121 -22.65 5.74 -8.95
N LEU A 122 -21.52 5.74 -8.22
CA LEU A 122 -21.55 5.87 -6.78
C LEU A 122 -22.11 7.23 -6.35
N PRO A 123 -23.04 7.26 -5.39
CA PRO A 123 -23.50 8.52 -4.80
C PRO A 123 -22.31 9.32 -4.25
N GLY A 124 -22.31 10.61 -4.52
CA GLY A 124 -21.28 11.54 -4.05
C GLY A 124 -20.05 11.63 -4.93
N VAL A 125 -19.86 10.78 -5.94
CA VAL A 125 -18.78 10.91 -6.93
C VAL A 125 -19.15 12.01 -7.93
N SER A 126 -18.39 13.10 -7.95
CA SER A 126 -18.66 14.25 -8.85
C SER A 126 -17.69 14.33 -10.03
N LYS A 127 -16.47 13.80 -9.86
CA LYS A 127 -15.44 13.77 -10.92
C LYS A 127 -14.50 12.60 -10.70
N VAL A 128 -14.14 11.93 -11.79
CA VAL A 128 -13.13 10.86 -11.81
C VAL A 128 -12.06 11.23 -12.82
N GLN A 129 -10.82 11.32 -12.38
CA GLN A 129 -9.65 11.44 -13.25
C GLN A 129 -8.94 10.10 -13.28
N VAL A 130 -8.65 9.59 -14.46
CA VAL A 130 -8.05 8.28 -14.68
C VAL A 130 -6.63 8.45 -15.20
N LEU A 131 -5.69 7.72 -14.61
CA LEU A 131 -4.31 7.59 -15.06
C LEU A 131 -4.07 6.11 -15.37
N LEU A 132 -3.96 5.77 -16.65
CA LEU A 132 -3.58 4.43 -17.08
C LEU A 132 -2.05 4.30 -17.01
N LEU A 133 -1.55 3.31 -16.29
CA LEU A 133 -0.13 3.02 -16.21
C LEU A 133 0.31 2.24 -17.45
N LEU A 134 1.28 2.76 -18.17
CA LEU A 134 1.79 2.15 -19.41
C LEU A 134 3.04 1.31 -19.14
N GLU A 135 3.89 1.76 -18.22
CA GLU A 135 5.15 1.11 -17.86
C GLU A 135 5.49 1.44 -16.40
N LEU A 136 6.09 0.49 -15.69
CA LEU A 136 6.57 0.65 -14.32
C LEU A 136 8.10 0.60 -14.30
N PHE A 137 8.75 1.71 -13.99
CA PHE A 137 10.20 1.80 -13.80
C PHE A 137 10.61 1.45 -12.36
N LYS A 138 9.76 1.74 -11.40
CA LYS A 138 9.95 1.44 -9.98
C LYS A 138 8.59 1.26 -9.32
N ASP A 139 8.45 0.19 -8.54
CA ASP A 139 7.22 -0.12 -7.81
C ASP A 139 7.52 -0.19 -6.31
N TYR A 140 6.60 0.27 -5.51
CA TYR A 140 6.52 0.22 -4.02
C TYR A 140 7.82 -0.12 -3.27
N SER A 141 8.95 0.46 -3.66
CA SER A 141 10.18 0.34 -2.88
C SER A 141 10.16 1.39 -1.77
N TRP A 142 10.23 0.93 -0.53
CA TRP A 142 10.30 1.79 0.66
C TRP A 142 11.74 2.22 1.01
N ASP A 143 12.61 2.34 0.02
CA ASP A 143 14.01 2.76 0.21
C ASP A 143 14.13 4.11 0.94
N GLY A 144 13.12 4.97 0.83
CA GLY A 144 13.06 6.23 1.56
C GLY A 144 13.06 6.10 3.09
N LEU A 145 12.53 4.98 3.64
CA LEU A 145 12.58 4.72 5.08
C LEU A 145 13.94 4.18 5.53
N THR A 146 14.71 3.60 4.62
CA THR A 146 16.02 3.02 4.92
C THR A 146 17.15 4.02 4.77
N SER A 147 16.97 5.06 3.95
CA SER A 147 17.97 6.12 3.72
C SER A 147 18.09 7.10 4.88
N ALA A 148 17.05 7.26 5.69
CA ALA A 148 17.05 8.22 6.80
C ALA A 148 17.86 7.77 8.02
N VAL A 149 18.20 6.48 8.13
CA VAL A 149 18.93 5.92 9.29
C VAL A 149 20.45 5.85 9.04
N GLY A 150 20.90 6.01 7.80
CA GLY A 150 22.33 5.85 7.42
C GLY A 150 23.14 7.15 7.33
N GLN A 151 22.58 8.32 7.59
CA GLN A 151 23.30 9.61 7.41
C GLN A 151 23.76 10.30 8.70
N SER A 152 23.63 9.65 9.87
CA SER A 152 24.09 10.25 11.13
C SER A 152 25.48 9.81 11.60
N GLU A 153 26.23 9.02 10.81
CA GLU A 153 27.61 8.65 11.15
C GLU A 153 28.55 8.81 9.96
N THR A 154 28.88 10.03 9.61
CA THR A 154 30.21 10.43 9.06
C THR A 154 30.28 11.94 9.06
N GLY A 155 30.62 12.48 10.21
CA GLY A 155 30.99 13.89 10.41
C GLY A 155 32.14 13.95 11.40
N GLU A 156 33.33 13.64 10.96
CA GLU A 156 34.59 14.16 11.49
C GLU A 156 35.55 14.41 10.32
#